data_4e164cc197f86694b79083075cdf1673
#
_entry.id   4e164cc197f86694b79083075cdf1673
#
_cell.length_a   1.000
_cell.length_b   1.000
_cell.length_c   1.000
_cell.angle_alpha   90.00
_cell.angle_beta   90.00
_cell.angle_gamma   90.00
#
_symmetry.space_group_name_H-M   'P 1'
#
loop_
_entity.id
_entity.type
_entity.pdbx_description
1 polymer ?
#
loop_
_entity_poly.entity_id
_entity_poly.type
_entity_poly.pdbx_seq_one_letter_code
_entity_poly.pdbx_strand_id
1 'polypeptide(L)'
;MREGMSMVKRMVCGFAFTADRGSVILIRKNRPEWQKGKLNGVGGHIEQGEHPNDAMTREFQEETGLYVRKDRWERVVMMEGDKWHVTFFKCVLTNLDRHQIQTMTDEAVVEVQCDMPAGMIPNLTWLLPLCLDESGIQLPLKVRDVG
;
A
#
# COMPACT_ATOMS: atom_id res chain seq x y z
N MET A 1 -1.60 26.47 -20.58
CA MET A 1 -1.98 25.38 -19.97
C MET A 1 -0.99 24.73 -19.01
N ARG A 2 -1.44 23.93 -18.21
CA ARG A 2 -0.69 23.42 -17.07
C ARG A 2 -0.25 21.98 -17.29
N GLU A 3 0.33 21.71 -18.47
CA GLU A 3 0.71 20.34 -18.80
C GLU A 3 1.63 19.73 -17.75
N GLY A 4 2.60 20.53 -17.25
CA GLY A 4 3.49 20.02 -16.22
C GLY A 4 2.78 19.62 -14.95
N MET A 5 1.66 20.28 -14.62
CA MET A 5 0.89 19.96 -13.44
C MET A 5 0.12 18.65 -13.58
N SER A 6 -0.31 18.32 -14.81
CA SER A 6 -1.02 17.08 -15.04
C SER A 6 -0.10 15.89 -15.14
N MET A 7 1.23 16.11 -15.12
CA MET A 7 2.21 15.03 -15.24
C MET A 7 2.52 14.34 -13.91
N VAL A 8 2.06 14.88 -12.79
CA VAL A 8 2.31 14.27 -11.49
C VAL A 8 1.42 13.04 -11.31
N LYS A 9 2.04 11.89 -11.10
CA LYS A 9 1.31 10.65 -10.83
C LYS A 9 1.04 10.56 -9.34
N ARG A 10 -0.22 10.40 -8.97
CA ARG A 10 -0.63 10.28 -7.58
C ARG A 10 -1.12 8.87 -7.34
N MET A 11 -0.54 8.21 -6.35
CA MET A 11 -0.77 6.79 -6.09
C MET A 11 -1.00 6.53 -4.61
N VAL A 12 -1.62 5.40 -4.32
CA VAL A 12 -1.77 4.87 -2.96
C VAL A 12 -1.17 3.48 -2.90
N CYS A 13 -0.70 3.09 -1.72
CA CYS A 13 -0.20 1.75 -1.46
C CYS A 13 -0.52 1.40 -0.02
N GLY A 14 -1.19 0.27 0.20
CA GLY A 14 -1.68 -0.10 1.52
C GLY A 14 -1.13 -1.43 2.00
N PHE A 15 -0.90 -1.49 3.32
CA PHE A 15 -0.45 -2.70 4.01
C PHE A 15 -1.54 -3.11 5.00
N ALA A 16 -2.16 -4.27 4.74
CA ALA A 16 -3.19 -4.81 5.61
C ALA A 16 -2.59 -5.95 6.44
N PHE A 17 -2.51 -5.75 7.74
CA PHE A 17 -1.91 -6.71 8.66
C PHE A 17 -2.97 -7.62 9.25
N THR A 18 -2.62 -8.87 9.54
CA THR A 18 -3.49 -9.78 10.26
C THR A 18 -3.73 -9.29 11.68
N ALA A 19 -4.77 -9.81 12.34
CA ALA A 19 -5.17 -9.34 13.67
C ALA A 19 -4.04 -9.43 14.71
N ASP A 20 -3.20 -10.46 14.61
CA ASP A 20 -2.04 -10.62 15.50
C ASP A 20 -0.82 -9.84 15.03
N ARG A 21 -0.92 -9.16 13.90
CA ARG A 21 0.15 -8.39 13.24
C ARG A 21 1.37 -9.24 12.86
N GLY A 22 1.20 -10.55 12.79
CA GLY A 22 2.29 -11.46 12.42
C GLY A 22 2.49 -11.58 10.93
N SER A 23 1.47 -11.23 10.14
CA SER A 23 1.53 -11.32 8.69
C SER A 23 0.91 -10.10 8.03
N VAL A 24 1.24 -9.90 6.77
CA VAL A 24 0.75 -8.77 5.97
C VAL A 24 0.31 -9.28 4.60
N ILE A 25 -0.74 -8.65 4.06
CA ILE A 25 -1.26 -8.96 2.72
C ILE A 25 -0.47 -8.14 1.71
N LEU A 26 0.20 -8.84 0.81
CA LEU A 26 0.98 -8.22 -0.27
C LEU A 26 0.51 -8.78 -1.61
N ILE A 27 0.96 -8.16 -2.69
CA ILE A 27 0.72 -8.66 -4.02
C ILE A 27 2.04 -8.88 -4.75
N ARG A 28 2.08 -9.93 -5.56
CA ARG A 28 3.22 -10.22 -6.43
C ARG A 28 3.04 -9.44 -7.71
N LYS A 29 3.91 -8.47 -7.92
CA LYS A 29 3.78 -7.52 -9.03
C LYS A 29 4.09 -8.16 -10.37
N ASN A 30 3.33 -7.79 -11.39
CA ASN A 30 3.63 -8.11 -12.79
C ASN A 30 4.13 -6.86 -13.53
N ARG A 31 3.89 -5.69 -12.99
CA ARG A 31 4.27 -4.40 -13.56
C ARG A 31 4.40 -3.35 -12.46
N PRO A 32 5.18 -2.29 -12.64
CA PRO A 32 6.06 -2.07 -13.81
C PRO A 32 7.24 -3.02 -13.81
N GLU A 33 8.05 -2.98 -14.84
CA GLU A 33 9.12 -3.96 -15.04
C GLU A 33 10.07 -4.08 -13.84
N TRP A 34 10.42 -2.97 -13.20
CA TRP A 34 11.35 -3.00 -12.08
C TRP A 34 10.76 -3.68 -10.83
N GLN A 35 9.43 -3.82 -10.75
CA GLN A 35 8.76 -4.51 -9.64
C GLN A 35 8.39 -5.95 -9.99
N LYS A 36 8.51 -6.33 -11.25
CA LYS A 36 8.01 -7.63 -11.72
C LYS A 36 8.60 -8.79 -10.90
N GLY A 37 7.71 -9.64 -10.40
CA GLY A 37 8.07 -10.79 -9.56
C GLY A 37 8.32 -10.46 -8.11
N LYS A 38 8.34 -9.18 -7.74
CA LYS A 38 8.56 -8.75 -6.36
C LYS A 38 7.26 -8.51 -5.64
N LEU A 39 7.31 -8.56 -4.32
CA LEU A 39 6.15 -8.30 -3.47
C LEU A 39 6.09 -6.82 -3.10
N ASN A 40 4.88 -6.28 -3.12
CA ASN A 40 4.60 -4.90 -2.71
C ASN A 40 3.24 -4.85 -2.02
N GLY A 41 2.95 -3.72 -1.39
CA GLY A 41 1.61 -3.45 -0.87
C GLY A 41 0.58 -3.34 -2.00
N VAL A 42 -0.67 -3.38 -1.63
CA VAL A 42 -1.79 -3.27 -2.57
C VAL A 42 -2.05 -1.80 -2.87
N GLY A 43 -2.15 -1.45 -4.15
CA GLY A 43 -2.43 -0.06 -4.49
C GLY A 43 -2.53 0.21 -5.96
N GLY A 44 -2.56 1.48 -6.31
CA GLY A 44 -2.69 1.93 -7.68
C GLY A 44 -2.83 3.44 -7.75
N HIS A 45 -3.30 3.92 -8.90
CA HIS A 45 -3.43 5.34 -9.14
C HIS A 45 -4.67 5.93 -8.48
N ILE A 46 -4.55 7.15 -7.96
CA ILE A 46 -5.69 7.95 -7.51
C ILE A 46 -6.34 8.54 -8.76
N GLU A 47 -7.65 8.37 -8.89
CA GLU A 47 -8.40 8.91 -10.00
C GLU A 47 -8.67 10.40 -9.79
N GLN A 48 -8.91 11.12 -10.87
CA GLN A 48 -9.16 12.55 -10.80
C GLN A 48 -10.36 12.84 -9.89
N GLY A 49 -10.16 13.74 -8.94
CA GLY A 49 -11.20 14.11 -7.98
C GLY A 49 -11.40 13.13 -6.83
N GLU A 50 -10.64 12.04 -6.82
CA GLU A 50 -10.77 11.01 -5.80
C GLU A 50 -9.91 11.35 -4.58
N HIS A 51 -10.47 11.18 -3.37
CA HIS A 51 -9.71 11.33 -2.14
C HIS A 51 -8.79 10.13 -1.95
N PRO A 52 -7.55 10.30 -1.43
CA PRO A 52 -6.63 9.18 -1.26
C PRO A 52 -7.19 7.99 -0.48
N ASN A 53 -7.94 8.23 0.60
CA ASN A 53 -8.54 7.15 1.37
C ASN A 53 -9.60 6.38 0.58
N ASP A 54 -10.34 7.07 -0.28
CA ASP A 54 -11.30 6.40 -1.17
C ASP A 54 -10.58 5.57 -2.22
N ALA A 55 -9.48 6.09 -2.76
CA ALA A 55 -8.66 5.34 -3.71
C ALA A 55 -8.10 4.08 -3.07
N MET A 56 -7.65 4.17 -1.80
CA MET A 56 -7.12 3.00 -1.11
C MET A 56 -8.18 1.92 -0.93
N THR A 57 -9.38 2.31 -0.52
CA THR A 57 -10.50 1.38 -0.37
C THR A 57 -10.85 0.73 -1.71
N ARG A 58 -10.90 1.51 -2.77
CA ARG A 58 -11.24 1.01 -4.11
C ARG A 58 -10.18 0.04 -4.64
N GLU A 59 -8.91 0.44 -4.58
CA GLU A 59 -7.82 -0.40 -5.07
C GLU A 59 -7.73 -1.72 -4.31
N PHE A 60 -7.88 -1.67 -2.99
CA PHE A 60 -7.81 -2.87 -2.18
C PHE A 60 -8.94 -3.84 -2.54
N GLN A 61 -10.15 -3.34 -2.73
CA GLN A 61 -11.29 -4.17 -3.12
C GLN A 61 -11.12 -4.74 -4.52
N GLU A 62 -10.61 -3.95 -5.47
CA GLU A 62 -10.38 -4.42 -6.83
C GLU A 62 -9.39 -5.58 -6.87
N GLU A 63 -8.37 -5.55 -6.02
CA GLU A 63 -7.30 -6.54 -6.07
C GLU A 63 -7.50 -7.72 -5.12
N THR A 64 -8.18 -7.53 -4.00
CA THR A 64 -8.35 -8.59 -2.98
C THR A 64 -9.78 -9.04 -2.78
N GLY A 65 -10.74 -8.33 -3.33
CA GLY A 65 -12.17 -8.63 -3.13
C GLY A 65 -12.74 -8.12 -1.81
N LEU A 66 -11.91 -7.66 -0.88
CA LEU A 66 -12.36 -7.21 0.43
C LEU A 66 -12.62 -5.70 0.44
N TYR A 67 -13.81 -5.30 0.88
CA TYR A 67 -14.13 -3.91 1.12
C TYR A 67 -13.67 -3.49 2.52
N VAL A 68 -12.71 -2.59 2.59
CA VAL A 68 -12.24 -1.99 3.84
C VAL A 68 -12.65 -0.53 3.82
N ARG A 69 -13.46 -0.10 4.79
CA ARG A 69 -13.94 1.28 4.84
C ARG A 69 -12.78 2.26 4.89
N LYS A 70 -12.98 3.43 4.29
CA LYS A 70 -11.92 4.45 4.18
C LYS A 70 -11.37 4.90 5.52
N ASP A 71 -12.19 4.88 6.57
CA ASP A 71 -11.77 5.33 7.91
C ASP A 71 -10.92 4.30 8.65
N ARG A 72 -10.82 3.08 8.13
CA ARG A 72 -9.93 2.05 8.69
C ARG A 72 -8.50 2.18 8.18
N TRP A 73 -8.30 2.93 7.11
CA TRP A 73 -6.96 3.14 6.53
C TRP A 73 -6.29 4.32 7.22
N GLU A 74 -5.17 4.06 7.86
CA GLU A 74 -4.35 5.08 8.52
C GLU A 74 -3.16 5.43 7.63
N ARG A 75 -2.92 6.72 7.41
CA ARG A 75 -1.77 7.17 6.61
C ARG A 75 -0.49 7.01 7.41
N VAL A 76 0.52 6.40 6.80
CA VAL A 76 1.80 6.12 7.44
C VAL A 76 2.89 7.03 6.90
N VAL A 77 2.99 7.12 5.58
CA VAL A 77 4.01 7.92 4.90
C VAL A 77 3.39 8.60 3.70
N MET A 78 3.79 9.85 3.48
CA MET A 78 3.51 10.56 2.23
C MET A 78 4.85 10.80 1.57
N MET A 79 5.13 10.06 0.50
CA MET A 79 6.42 10.10 -0.19
C MET A 79 6.25 10.75 -1.55
N GLU A 80 7.17 11.62 -1.92
CA GLU A 80 7.11 12.28 -3.22
C GLU A 80 8.47 12.36 -3.89
N GLY A 81 8.45 12.35 -5.21
CA GLY A 81 9.57 12.69 -6.07
C GLY A 81 9.16 13.83 -6.98
N ASP A 82 9.92 14.06 -8.06
CA ASP A 82 9.66 15.18 -8.95
C ASP A 82 8.30 15.09 -9.65
N LYS A 83 7.92 13.88 -10.08
CA LYS A 83 6.71 13.70 -10.89
C LYS A 83 5.81 12.60 -10.37
N TRP A 84 5.94 12.28 -9.09
CA TRP A 84 5.12 11.24 -8.49
C TRP A 84 4.90 11.52 -7.01
N HIS A 85 3.81 10.99 -6.50
CA HIS A 85 3.43 11.08 -5.09
C HIS A 85 2.75 9.79 -4.70
N VAL A 86 3.17 9.19 -3.59
CA VAL A 86 2.55 7.96 -3.06
C VAL A 86 2.15 8.20 -1.61
N THR A 87 0.91 7.92 -1.28
CA THR A 87 0.45 7.86 0.10
C THR A 87 0.40 6.40 0.52
N PHE A 88 1.15 6.06 1.56
CA PHE A 88 1.18 4.72 2.13
C PHE A 88 0.24 4.63 3.32
N PHE A 89 -0.53 3.57 3.36
CA PHE A 89 -1.55 3.32 4.37
C PHE A 89 -1.31 1.99 5.08
N LYS A 90 -1.88 1.88 6.29
CA LYS A 90 -1.96 0.60 6.99
C LYS A 90 -3.36 0.39 7.52
N CYS A 91 -3.73 -0.86 7.71
CA CYS A 91 -4.91 -1.25 8.47
C CYS A 91 -4.65 -2.61 9.11
N VAL A 92 -5.48 -2.95 10.08
CA VAL A 92 -5.45 -4.27 10.73
C VAL A 92 -6.76 -4.99 10.39
N LEU A 93 -6.65 -6.18 9.86
CA LEU A 93 -7.80 -6.98 9.45
C LEU A 93 -8.29 -7.83 10.62
N THR A 94 -9.61 -8.01 10.68
CA THR A 94 -10.17 -9.03 11.56
C THR A 94 -9.94 -10.41 10.95
N ASN A 95 -10.14 -11.48 11.73
CA ASN A 95 -10.05 -12.84 11.18
C ASN A 95 -11.13 -13.07 10.11
N LEU A 96 -12.30 -12.48 10.28
CA LEU A 96 -13.35 -12.58 9.27
C LEU A 96 -12.95 -11.90 7.97
N ASP A 97 -12.37 -10.70 8.05
CA ASP A 97 -11.84 -9.99 6.89
C ASP A 97 -10.84 -10.85 6.14
N ARG A 98 -9.90 -11.45 6.88
CA ARG A 98 -8.82 -12.25 6.30
C ARG A 98 -9.36 -13.40 5.45
N HIS A 99 -10.44 -14.04 5.88
CA HIS A 99 -11.05 -15.15 5.15
C HIS A 99 -11.69 -14.73 3.83
N GLN A 100 -11.93 -13.44 3.63
CA GLN A 100 -12.52 -12.93 2.40
C GLN A 100 -11.48 -12.48 1.37
N ILE A 101 -10.21 -12.49 1.74
CA ILE A 101 -9.11 -12.10 0.84
C ILE A 101 -8.95 -13.16 -0.25
N GLN A 102 -8.84 -12.72 -1.49
CA GLN A 102 -8.61 -13.60 -2.63
C GLN A 102 -7.87 -12.82 -3.73
N THR A 103 -7.32 -13.54 -4.69
CA THR A 103 -6.70 -12.92 -5.87
C THR A 103 -7.79 -12.59 -6.87
N MET A 104 -7.91 -11.32 -7.23
CA MET A 104 -8.95 -10.85 -8.15
C MET A 104 -8.41 -10.42 -9.51
N THR A 105 -7.09 -10.27 -9.64
CA THR A 105 -6.45 -9.81 -10.87
C THR A 105 -5.33 -10.77 -11.25
N ASP A 106 -4.54 -10.40 -12.26
CA ASP A 106 -3.39 -11.19 -12.68
C ASP A 106 -2.18 -11.05 -11.73
N GLU A 107 -2.29 -10.22 -10.71
CA GLU A 107 -1.26 -10.08 -9.68
C GLU A 107 -1.72 -10.83 -8.43
N ALA A 108 -0.99 -11.90 -8.08
CA ALA A 108 -1.39 -12.79 -7.00
C ALA A 108 -1.33 -12.11 -5.63
N VAL A 109 -2.39 -12.27 -4.86
CA VAL A 109 -2.44 -11.80 -3.47
C VAL A 109 -1.84 -12.88 -2.59
N VAL A 110 -0.87 -12.50 -1.73
CA VAL A 110 -0.19 -13.45 -0.84
C VAL A 110 -0.16 -12.90 0.58
N GLU A 111 -0.18 -13.80 1.55
CA GLU A 111 -0.01 -13.45 2.95
C GLU A 111 1.42 -13.82 3.35
N VAL A 112 2.18 -12.86 3.85
CA VAL A 112 3.61 -13.01 4.15
C VAL A 112 3.86 -12.71 5.61
N GLN A 113 4.68 -13.55 6.25
CA GLN A 113 5.09 -13.30 7.65
C GLN A 113 5.98 -12.08 7.71
N CYS A 114 5.69 -11.19 8.66
CA CYS A 114 6.38 -9.89 8.74
C CYS A 114 7.85 -10.01 9.15
N ASP A 115 8.20 -11.07 9.85
CA ASP A 115 9.57 -11.28 10.34
C ASP A 115 10.47 -12.00 9.34
N MET A 116 9.95 -12.38 8.18
CA MET A 116 10.72 -13.10 7.16
C MET A 116 10.57 -12.44 5.79
N PRO A 117 11.00 -11.18 5.66
CA PRO A 117 10.87 -10.49 4.39
C PRO A 117 11.82 -11.08 3.35
N ALA A 118 11.26 -11.48 2.21
CA ALA A 118 12.04 -11.98 1.08
C ALA A 118 11.29 -11.65 -0.20
N GLY A 119 12.04 -11.27 -1.24
CA GLY A 119 11.45 -10.99 -2.55
C GLY A 119 10.57 -9.76 -2.60
N MET A 120 10.75 -8.84 -1.68
CA MET A 120 9.99 -7.58 -1.62
C MET A 120 10.73 -6.46 -2.33
N ILE A 121 10.00 -5.44 -2.76
CA ILE A 121 10.67 -4.21 -3.20
C ILE A 121 11.40 -3.58 -2.00
N PRO A 122 12.53 -2.87 -2.26
CA PRO A 122 13.41 -2.41 -1.16
C PRO A 122 12.71 -1.56 -0.11
N ASN A 123 11.76 -0.70 -0.49
CA ASN A 123 11.10 0.19 0.46
C ASN A 123 10.39 -0.56 1.59
N LEU A 124 9.95 -1.77 1.37
CA LEU A 124 9.24 -2.53 2.40
C LEU A 124 10.12 -2.88 3.59
N THR A 125 11.45 -2.86 3.42
CA THR A 125 12.36 -3.15 4.53
C THR A 125 12.24 -2.15 5.67
N TRP A 126 11.78 -0.92 5.38
CA TRP A 126 11.56 0.08 6.43
C TRP A 126 10.09 0.45 6.59
N LEU A 127 9.27 0.33 5.54
CA LEU A 127 7.84 0.65 5.62
C LEU A 127 7.10 -0.32 6.54
N LEU A 128 7.37 -1.62 6.44
CA LEU A 128 6.68 -2.60 7.28
C LEU A 128 7.01 -2.45 8.77
N PRO A 129 8.30 -2.32 9.16
CA PRO A 129 8.60 -2.04 10.56
C PRO A 129 7.99 -0.74 11.06
N LEU A 130 7.94 0.31 10.22
CA LEU A 130 7.32 1.57 10.60
C LEU A 130 5.83 1.39 10.87
N CYS A 131 5.13 0.63 10.03
CA CYS A 131 3.71 0.34 10.24
C CYS A 131 3.45 -0.38 11.56
N LEU A 132 4.40 -1.19 12.01
CA LEU A 132 4.27 -2.00 13.22
C LEU A 132 4.86 -1.33 14.45
N ASP A 133 5.43 -0.14 14.31
CA ASP A 133 6.07 0.57 15.41
C ASP A 133 5.04 1.00 16.44
N GLU A 134 5.33 0.70 17.70
CA GLU A 134 4.44 1.04 18.83
C GLU A 134 5.07 2.09 19.76
N SER A 135 6.19 2.72 19.33
CA SER A 135 6.91 3.69 20.15
C SER A 135 6.18 5.03 20.28
N GLY A 136 5.09 5.22 19.56
CA GLY A 136 4.33 6.48 19.60
C GLY A 136 4.83 7.51 18.62
N ILE A 137 5.57 7.09 17.59
CA ILE A 137 5.98 8.00 16.52
C ILE A 137 4.73 8.62 15.88
N GLN A 138 4.77 9.91 15.65
CA GLN A 138 3.63 10.62 15.09
C GLN A 138 3.58 10.47 13.57
N LEU A 139 2.49 9.88 13.09
CA LEU A 139 2.27 9.65 11.67
C LEU A 139 1.26 10.64 11.09
N PRO A 140 1.28 10.91 9.79
CA PRO A 140 2.17 10.33 8.79
C PRO A 140 3.52 11.05 8.71
N LEU A 141 4.54 10.33 8.31
CA LEU A 141 5.83 10.93 7.96
C LEU A 141 5.79 11.44 6.53
N LYS A 142 6.53 12.51 6.28
CA LYS A 142 6.70 13.03 4.92
C LYS A 142 8.12 12.75 4.47
N VAL A 143 8.26 12.13 3.31
CA VAL A 143 9.55 11.73 2.76
C VAL A 143 9.66 12.24 1.33
N ARG A 144 10.80 12.83 1.00
CA ARG A 144 11.05 13.31 -0.35
C ARG A 144 12.25 12.57 -0.93
N ASP A 145 12.05 12.04 -2.11
CA ASP A 145 13.13 11.43 -2.88
C ASP A 145 13.81 12.54 -3.67
N VAL A 146 15.07 12.77 -3.38
CA VAL A 146 15.82 13.86 -4.02
C VAL A 146 16.78 13.37 -5.10
N GLY A 147 16.70 12.13 -5.46
CA GLY A 147 17.54 11.62 -6.52
C GLY A 147 18.01 10.27 -6.38
#